data_66e67ec4f63a8c9fe65debfa452e0d0f
#
_entry.id   66e67ec4f63a8c9fe65debfa452e0d0f
#
_cell.length_a   1.000
_cell.length_b   1.000
_cell.length_c   1.000
_cell.angle_alpha   90.00
_cell.angle_beta   90.00
_cell.angle_gamma   90.00
#
_symmetry.space_group_name_H-M   'P 1'
#
loop_
_entity.id
_entity.type
_entity.pdbx_description
1 polymer ?
#
loop_
_entity_poly.entity_id
_entity_poly.type
_entity_poly.pdbx_seq_one_letter_code
_entity_poly.pdbx_strand_id
1 'polypeptide(L)'
;AKFINSEMGPITMTGNDLDFAMTGPDTFFKIQNADGDIVYTRDGAFKNLDNFLVDSNGNNVLNADNEPIELEGEFVSQIGVTKTAYSNLEKVGDNTYTLKDANQVEIFENNDNMIVKGAVEKSNVNSVTAMVELIDAQRRFEQSQKAIKTIDELNSSVIDKIGNNTK
;
A
#
# COMPACT_ATOMS: atom_id res chain seq x y z
N ALA A 1 5.52 15.90 3.64
CA ALA A 1 6.26 15.39 4.80
C ALA A 1 5.32 15.03 5.96
N LYS A 2 4.32 15.85 6.22
CA LYS A 2 3.35 15.59 7.28
C LYS A 2 2.45 14.38 7.01
N PHE A 3 2.25 14.05 5.76
CA PHE A 3 1.45 12.89 5.37
C PHE A 3 2.14 11.57 5.65
N ILE A 4 3.48 11.55 5.58
CA ILE A 4 4.27 10.36 5.83
C ILE A 4 4.04 9.85 7.26
N ASN A 5 3.97 10.76 8.23
CA ASN A 5 3.75 10.40 9.63
C ASN A 5 2.32 9.91 9.91
N SER A 6 1.35 10.29 9.09
CA SER A 6 -0.04 9.83 9.22
C SER A 6 -0.31 8.53 8.45
N GLU A 7 0.66 8.05 7.65
CA GLU A 7 0.53 6.82 6.87
C GLU A 7 0.49 5.58 7.75
N MET A 8 1.18 5.62 8.87
CA MET A 8 1.14 4.52 9.83
C MET A 8 0.06 4.77 10.86
N GLY A 9 -0.85 3.81 11.01
CA GLY A 9 -1.75 3.78 12.13
C GLY A 9 -1.01 3.45 13.42
N PRO A 10 -1.62 3.71 14.57
CA PRO A 10 -1.03 3.31 15.85
C PRO A 10 -0.95 1.79 15.96
N ILE A 11 0.16 1.31 16.53
CA ILE A 11 0.36 -0.10 16.79
C ILE A 11 -0.23 -0.43 18.17
N THR A 12 -1.07 -1.46 18.21
CA THR A 12 -1.68 -1.96 19.44
C THR A 12 -1.14 -3.34 19.75
N MET A 13 -0.65 -3.54 20.96
CA MET A 13 -0.22 -4.86 21.42
C MET A 13 -1.44 -5.70 21.74
N THR A 14 -1.58 -6.84 21.09
CA THR A 14 -2.70 -7.77 21.28
C THR A 14 -2.29 -9.01 22.07
N GLY A 15 -1.02 -9.38 22.01
CA GLY A 15 -0.52 -10.59 22.62
C GLY A 15 -0.86 -11.87 21.86
N ASN A 16 -1.53 -11.80 20.74
CA ASN A 16 -1.85 -12.95 19.91
C ASN A 16 -0.63 -13.38 19.10
N ASP A 17 -0.36 -14.67 19.06
CA ASP A 17 0.83 -15.20 18.40
C ASP A 17 0.86 -15.04 16.89
N LEU A 18 -0.30 -14.83 16.28
CA LEU A 18 -0.43 -14.68 14.83
C LEU A 18 -0.82 -13.27 14.41
N ASP A 19 -0.73 -12.31 15.33
CA ASP A 19 -0.88 -10.91 15.02
C ASP A 19 0.49 -10.28 14.78
N PHE A 20 0.61 -9.53 13.69
CA PHE A 20 1.86 -8.89 13.28
C PHE A 20 1.61 -7.47 12.78
N ALA A 21 2.55 -6.59 13.09
CA ALA A 21 2.53 -5.22 12.58
C ALA A 21 3.87 -4.91 11.91
N MET A 22 3.82 -4.09 10.86
CA MET A 22 5.02 -3.59 10.21
C MET A 22 5.62 -2.43 10.97
N THR A 23 6.94 -2.35 11.00
CA THR A 23 7.64 -1.23 11.66
C THR A 23 7.86 -0.05 10.73
N GLY A 24 7.86 -0.26 9.42
CA GLY A 24 8.07 0.80 8.44
C GLY A 24 6.77 1.22 7.74
N PRO A 25 6.66 2.48 7.28
CA PRO A 25 5.40 3.00 6.72
C PRO A 25 5.07 2.50 5.32
N ASP A 26 6.04 2.12 4.53
CA ASP A 26 5.87 1.74 3.12
C ASP A 26 6.16 0.25 2.87
N THR A 27 5.97 -0.56 3.89
CA THR A 27 6.17 -2.00 3.86
C THR A 27 4.84 -2.74 3.99
N PHE A 28 4.73 -3.91 3.35
CA PHE A 28 3.46 -4.63 3.21
C PHE A 28 3.67 -6.13 3.31
N PHE A 29 2.64 -6.81 3.82
CA PHE A 29 2.53 -8.26 3.72
C PHE A 29 2.04 -8.65 2.34
N LYS A 30 2.39 -9.85 1.89
CA LYS A 30 1.95 -10.43 0.62
C LYS A 30 0.89 -11.49 0.90
N ILE A 31 -0.24 -11.37 0.23
CA ILE A 31 -1.37 -12.29 0.39
C ILE A 31 -1.75 -12.82 -1.00
N GLN A 32 -2.06 -14.10 -1.09
CA GLN A 32 -2.62 -14.66 -2.31
C GLN A 32 -4.14 -14.72 -2.20
N ASN A 33 -4.84 -13.97 -3.03
CA ASN A 33 -6.29 -13.93 -2.98
C ASN A 33 -6.93 -15.19 -3.59
N ALA A 34 -8.26 -15.25 -3.56
CA ALA A 34 -9.01 -16.41 -4.05
C ALA A 34 -8.81 -16.67 -5.55
N ASP A 35 -8.48 -15.65 -6.32
CA ASP A 35 -8.21 -15.74 -7.76
C ASP A 35 -6.78 -16.16 -8.06
N GLY A 36 -5.95 -16.33 -7.04
CA GLY A 36 -4.55 -16.69 -7.19
C GLY A 36 -3.61 -15.50 -7.39
N ASP A 37 -4.14 -14.28 -7.37
CA ASP A 37 -3.34 -13.07 -7.53
C ASP A 37 -2.67 -12.66 -6.22
N ILE A 38 -1.50 -12.05 -6.32
CA ILE A 38 -0.80 -11.51 -5.16
C ILE A 38 -1.29 -10.10 -4.89
N VAL A 39 -1.75 -9.89 -3.67
CA VAL A 39 -2.17 -8.57 -3.20
C VAL A 39 -1.36 -8.21 -1.95
N TYR A 40 -1.32 -6.93 -1.64
CA TYR A 40 -0.50 -6.38 -0.56
C TYR A 40 -1.39 -5.74 0.50
N THR A 41 -1.00 -5.88 1.75
CA THR A 41 -1.77 -5.35 2.87
C THR A 41 -0.87 -4.97 4.04
N ARG A 42 -1.31 -4.04 4.85
CA ARG A 42 -0.69 -3.74 6.14
C ARG A 42 -1.38 -4.46 7.30
N ASP A 43 -2.52 -5.09 7.04
CA ASP A 43 -3.27 -5.82 8.06
C ASP A 43 -2.59 -7.15 8.37
N GLY A 44 -2.08 -7.27 9.57
CA GLY A 44 -1.37 -8.46 10.04
C GLY A 44 -2.16 -9.31 11.03
N ALA A 45 -3.47 -9.17 11.10
CA ALA A 45 -4.32 -10.02 11.92
C ALA A 45 -4.53 -11.37 11.23
N PHE A 46 -3.60 -12.29 11.42
CA PHE A 46 -3.58 -13.58 10.74
C PHE A 46 -4.15 -14.70 11.59
N LYS A 47 -4.35 -15.84 10.97
CA LYS A 47 -4.92 -17.05 11.59
C LYS A 47 -4.18 -18.29 11.12
N ASN A 48 -4.44 -19.39 11.82
CA ASN A 48 -4.04 -20.73 11.42
C ASN A 48 -5.20 -21.40 10.69
N LEU A 49 -4.96 -21.81 9.45
CA LEU A 49 -5.90 -22.66 8.71
C LEU A 49 -5.11 -23.83 8.12
N ASP A 50 -5.43 -25.03 8.58
CA ASP A 50 -4.76 -26.26 8.16
C ASP A 50 -3.23 -26.19 8.26
N ASN A 51 -2.74 -25.58 9.34
CA ASN A 51 -1.32 -25.37 9.64
C ASN A 51 -0.61 -24.37 8.71
N PHE A 52 -1.36 -23.54 8.01
CA PHE A 52 -0.83 -22.45 7.20
C PHE A 52 -1.23 -21.09 7.78
N LEU A 53 -0.36 -20.12 7.59
CA LEU A 53 -0.64 -18.74 7.97
C LEU A 53 -1.56 -18.12 6.94
N VAL A 54 -2.73 -17.66 7.36
CA VAL A 54 -3.73 -17.05 6.47
C VAL A 54 -4.22 -15.72 7.04
N ASP A 55 -4.84 -14.91 6.19
CA ASP A 55 -5.49 -13.68 6.63
C ASP A 55 -6.89 -13.98 7.19
N SER A 56 -7.64 -12.94 7.54
CA SER A 56 -8.98 -13.08 8.10
C SER A 56 -9.99 -13.72 7.13
N ASN A 57 -9.69 -13.71 5.84
CA ASN A 57 -10.55 -14.29 4.80
C ASN A 57 -10.11 -15.71 4.40
N GLY A 58 -9.06 -16.25 5.01
CA GLY A 58 -8.54 -17.56 4.69
C GLY A 58 -7.56 -17.57 3.53
N ASN A 59 -7.07 -16.43 3.10
CA ASN A 59 -6.08 -16.31 2.04
C ASN A 59 -4.67 -16.51 2.59
N ASN A 60 -3.83 -17.23 1.85
CA ASN A 60 -2.46 -17.53 2.31
C ASN A 60 -1.60 -16.27 2.40
N VAL A 61 -0.90 -16.13 3.53
CA VAL A 61 0.20 -15.18 3.67
C VAL A 61 1.44 -15.81 3.03
N LEU A 62 2.16 -15.05 2.24
CA LEU A 62 3.26 -15.57 1.42
C LEU A 62 4.62 -15.18 1.96
N ASN A 63 5.61 -16.02 1.68
CA ASN A 63 7.02 -15.70 1.92
C ASN A 63 7.60 -14.86 0.77
N ALA A 64 8.89 -14.57 0.82
CA ALA A 64 9.56 -13.77 -0.21
C ALA A 64 9.49 -14.42 -1.59
N ASP A 65 9.41 -15.75 -1.66
CA ASP A 65 9.34 -16.53 -2.90
C ASP A 65 7.90 -16.79 -3.37
N ASN A 66 6.93 -16.13 -2.75
CA ASN A 66 5.49 -16.27 -3.07
C ASN A 66 4.94 -17.66 -2.75
N GLU A 67 5.46 -18.28 -1.73
CA GLU A 67 4.98 -19.57 -1.25
C GLU A 67 4.21 -19.43 0.07
N PRO A 68 3.18 -20.26 0.31
CA PRO A 68 2.49 -20.28 1.60
C PRO A 68 3.44 -20.61 2.74
N ILE A 69 3.14 -20.12 3.92
CA ILE A 69 3.98 -20.30 5.12
C ILE A 69 3.34 -21.33 6.04
N GLU A 70 4.05 -22.45 6.27
CA GLU A 70 3.64 -23.45 7.25
C GLU A 70 3.98 -22.98 8.67
N LEU A 71 3.05 -23.23 9.60
CA LEU A 71 3.21 -22.84 11.00
C LEU A 71 3.99 -23.89 11.77
N GLU A 72 5.20 -24.17 11.33
CA GLU A 72 6.11 -25.10 11.99
C GLU A 72 7.39 -24.36 12.40
N GLY A 73 7.80 -24.57 13.64
CA GLY A 73 9.04 -23.96 14.16
C GLY A 73 9.03 -22.44 14.07
N GLU A 74 10.13 -21.90 13.61
CA GLU A 74 10.37 -20.45 13.50
C GLU A 74 9.83 -19.93 12.17
N PHE A 75 8.53 -19.78 12.06
CA PHE A 75 7.90 -19.33 10.80
C PHE A 75 7.94 -17.82 10.61
N VAL A 76 8.12 -17.03 11.68
CA VAL A 76 8.04 -15.57 11.61
C VAL A 76 9.06 -14.98 10.64
N SER A 77 10.27 -15.53 10.62
CA SER A 77 11.33 -15.10 9.71
C SER A 77 11.00 -15.34 8.23
N GLN A 78 10.02 -16.19 7.94
CA GLN A 78 9.60 -16.52 6.58
C GLN A 78 8.56 -15.55 6.01
N ILE A 79 7.94 -14.72 6.85
CA ILE A 79 6.90 -13.79 6.40
C ILE A 79 7.51 -12.80 5.40
N GLY A 80 6.98 -12.80 4.19
CA GLY A 80 7.45 -11.91 3.13
C GLY A 80 7.13 -10.45 3.41
N VAL A 81 8.11 -9.58 3.22
CA VAL A 81 7.93 -8.13 3.33
C VAL A 81 8.27 -7.50 2.00
N THR A 82 7.39 -6.67 1.50
CA THR A 82 7.59 -5.90 0.28
C THR A 82 7.56 -4.42 0.60
N LYS A 83 8.55 -3.70 0.12
CA LYS A 83 8.60 -2.24 0.24
C LYS A 83 8.28 -1.60 -1.09
N THR A 84 7.35 -0.69 -1.11
CA THR A 84 6.98 0.06 -2.31
C THR A 84 6.36 1.40 -1.91
N ALA A 85 6.48 2.38 -2.79
CA ALA A 85 5.84 3.68 -2.58
C ALA A 85 4.31 3.55 -2.65
N TYR A 86 3.59 4.32 -1.85
CA TYR A 86 2.12 4.35 -1.91
C TYR A 86 1.62 4.74 -3.30
N SER A 87 2.37 5.57 -4.02
CA SER A 87 2.04 5.97 -5.39
C SER A 87 2.06 4.81 -6.38
N ASN A 88 2.69 3.70 -6.02
CA ASN A 88 2.75 2.49 -6.83
C ASN A 88 1.62 1.49 -6.50
N LEU A 89 0.74 1.85 -5.57
CA LEU A 89 -0.36 0.99 -5.13
C LEU A 89 -1.67 1.37 -5.79
N GLU A 90 -2.47 0.35 -6.08
CA GLU A 90 -3.84 0.51 -6.55
C GLU A 90 -4.74 -0.32 -5.64
N LYS A 91 -5.79 0.31 -5.10
CA LYS A 91 -6.71 -0.34 -4.19
C LYS A 91 -7.58 -1.35 -4.93
N VAL A 92 -7.65 -2.58 -4.44
CA VAL A 92 -8.47 -3.64 -5.03
C VAL A 92 -9.47 -4.26 -4.06
N GLY A 93 -9.36 -3.95 -2.77
CA GLY A 93 -10.25 -4.41 -1.72
C GLY A 93 -10.20 -3.44 -0.54
N ASP A 94 -10.82 -3.81 0.57
CA ASP A 94 -10.91 -2.92 1.74
C ASP A 94 -9.53 -2.57 2.30
N ASN A 95 -8.66 -3.56 2.41
CA ASN A 95 -7.32 -3.41 2.97
C ASN A 95 -6.24 -3.96 2.05
N THR A 96 -6.57 -4.18 0.77
CA THR A 96 -5.66 -4.85 -0.16
C THR A 96 -5.37 -3.98 -1.37
N TYR A 97 -4.16 -4.13 -1.87
CA TYR A 97 -3.62 -3.31 -2.96
C TYR A 97 -2.86 -4.18 -3.94
N THR A 98 -2.87 -3.77 -5.21
CA THR A 98 -1.98 -4.32 -6.23
C THR A 98 -0.93 -3.30 -6.60
N LEU A 99 0.11 -3.72 -7.30
CA LEU A 99 1.17 -2.85 -7.78
C LEU A 99 0.82 -2.32 -9.17
N LYS A 100 1.02 -1.03 -9.38
CA LYS A 100 0.93 -0.41 -10.71
C LYS A 100 2.11 -0.81 -11.58
N ASP A 101 3.30 -0.88 -10.98
CA ASP A 101 4.53 -1.33 -11.63
C ASP A 101 5.21 -2.35 -10.73
N ALA A 102 5.23 -3.60 -11.16
CA ALA A 102 5.82 -4.71 -10.41
C ALA A 102 7.34 -4.59 -10.26
N ASN A 103 7.99 -3.73 -11.04
CA ASN A 103 9.44 -3.53 -10.97
C ASN A 103 9.85 -2.48 -9.94
N GLN A 104 8.91 -1.71 -9.42
CA GLN A 104 9.19 -0.65 -8.42
C GLN A 104 8.95 -1.13 -7.01
N VAL A 105 9.52 -2.26 -6.67
CA VAL A 105 9.41 -2.87 -5.35
C VAL A 105 10.76 -3.35 -4.87
N GLU A 106 10.92 -3.39 -3.55
CA GLU A 106 12.03 -4.04 -2.88
C GLU A 106 11.47 -5.22 -2.09
N ILE A 107 11.99 -6.41 -2.36
CA ILE A 107 11.60 -7.65 -1.69
C ILE A 107 12.72 -8.03 -0.74
N PHE A 108 12.38 -8.28 0.51
CA PHE A 108 13.35 -8.64 1.54
C PHE A 108 13.34 -10.15 1.75
N GLU A 109 14.50 -10.77 1.64
CA GLU A 109 14.68 -12.18 1.99
C GLU A 109 14.63 -12.39 3.50
N ASN A 110 14.98 -11.36 4.24
CA ASN A 110 15.02 -11.34 5.68
C ASN A 110 14.19 -10.16 6.20
N ASN A 111 13.31 -10.45 7.16
CA ASN A 111 12.42 -9.44 7.72
C ASN A 111 12.86 -8.96 9.11
N ASP A 112 14.12 -9.11 9.46
CA ASP A 112 14.65 -8.70 10.77
C ASP A 112 14.33 -7.24 11.08
N ASN A 113 13.74 -7.00 12.25
CA ASN A 113 13.33 -5.67 12.71
C ASN A 113 12.24 -5.00 11.86
N MET A 114 11.62 -5.72 10.94
CA MET A 114 10.57 -5.18 10.08
C MET A 114 9.17 -5.50 10.56
N ILE A 115 9.03 -6.49 11.43
CA ILE A 115 7.76 -7.01 11.92
C ILE A 115 7.79 -7.08 13.45
N VAL A 116 6.68 -6.70 14.07
CA VAL A 116 6.44 -6.86 15.50
C VAL A 116 5.38 -7.93 15.70
N LYS A 117 5.74 -9.00 16.42
CA LYS A 117 4.82 -10.09 16.78
C LYS A 117 3.93 -9.68 17.95
N GLY A 118 2.70 -10.14 17.96
CA GLY A 118 1.76 -9.88 19.05
C GLY A 118 1.18 -8.49 19.02
N ALA A 119 1.15 -7.86 17.84
CA ALA A 119 0.66 -6.51 17.66
C ALA A 119 -0.05 -6.37 16.32
N VAL A 120 -0.96 -5.44 16.22
CA VAL A 120 -1.58 -5.05 14.95
C VAL A 120 -1.54 -3.55 14.78
N GLU A 121 -1.43 -3.10 13.54
CA GLU A 121 -1.60 -1.70 13.21
C GLU A 121 -3.10 -1.39 13.22
N LYS A 122 -3.50 -0.52 14.12
CA LYS A 122 -4.86 0.01 14.10
C LYS A 122 -4.92 1.10 13.08
N SER A 123 -5.63 0.80 12.05
CA SER A 123 -5.98 1.81 11.09
C SER A 123 -7.26 2.49 11.55
N ASN A 124 -7.16 3.74 11.92
CA ASN A 124 -8.34 4.58 11.93
C ASN A 124 -8.73 4.76 10.47
N VAL A 125 -9.60 3.86 9.96
CA VAL A 125 -10.07 3.97 8.59
C VAL A 125 -8.93 3.81 7.58
N ASN A 126 -8.11 2.79 7.75
CA ASN A 126 -7.11 2.43 6.73
C ASN A 126 -6.28 3.62 6.25
N SER A 127 -5.31 4.03 7.06
CA SER A 127 -4.42 5.15 6.71
C SER A 127 -3.74 4.95 5.36
N VAL A 128 -3.43 3.71 4.98
CA VAL A 128 -2.88 3.39 3.66
C VAL A 128 -3.90 3.71 2.56
N THR A 129 -5.16 3.28 2.73
CA THR A 129 -6.23 3.58 1.77
C THR A 129 -6.41 5.08 1.62
N ALA A 130 -6.47 5.82 2.73
CA ALA A 130 -6.60 7.27 2.69
C ALA A 130 -5.42 7.91 1.96
N MET A 131 -4.21 7.42 2.17
CA MET A 131 -3.02 7.93 1.51
C MET A 131 -3.03 7.64 0.01
N VAL A 132 -3.39 6.43 -0.40
CA VAL A 132 -3.50 6.06 -1.81
C VAL A 132 -4.56 6.95 -2.49
N GLU A 133 -5.71 7.13 -1.86
CA GLU A 133 -6.77 7.99 -2.39
C GLU A 133 -6.33 9.45 -2.48
N LEU A 134 -5.58 9.93 -1.50
CA LEU A 134 -5.05 11.29 -1.51
C LEU A 134 -4.05 11.48 -2.65
N ILE A 135 -3.15 10.53 -2.86
CA ILE A 135 -2.18 10.57 -3.96
C ILE A 135 -2.91 10.58 -5.30
N ASP A 136 -3.91 9.73 -5.48
CA ASP A 136 -4.70 9.68 -6.71
C ASP A 136 -5.47 10.99 -6.92
N ALA A 137 -6.02 11.58 -5.86
CA ALA A 137 -6.70 12.88 -5.94
C ALA A 137 -5.72 13.99 -6.31
N GLN A 138 -4.51 13.99 -5.74
CA GLN A 138 -3.47 14.96 -6.10
C GLN A 138 -3.07 14.85 -7.57
N ARG A 139 -2.92 13.62 -8.08
CA ARG A 139 -2.60 13.39 -9.49
C ARG A 139 -3.69 13.91 -10.41
N ARG A 140 -4.95 13.66 -10.07
CA ARG A 140 -6.10 14.18 -10.85
C ARG A 140 -6.13 15.69 -10.83
N PHE A 141 -5.86 16.28 -9.66
CA PHE A 141 -5.80 17.74 -9.51
C PHE A 141 -4.67 18.33 -10.36
N GLU A 142 -3.48 17.76 -10.32
CA GLU A 142 -2.35 18.19 -11.13
C GLU A 142 -2.66 18.11 -12.63
N GLN A 143 -3.29 17.01 -13.07
CA GLN A 143 -3.72 16.86 -14.46
C GLN A 143 -4.75 17.91 -14.85
N SER A 144 -5.72 18.20 -13.99
CA SER A 144 -6.74 19.23 -14.20
C SER A 144 -6.11 20.61 -14.28
N GLN A 145 -5.17 20.93 -13.38
CA GLN A 145 -4.46 22.20 -13.42
C GLN A 145 -3.64 22.36 -14.69
N LYS A 146 -2.99 21.31 -15.13
CA LYS A 146 -2.21 21.31 -16.36
C LYS A 146 -3.11 21.59 -17.57
N ALA A 147 -4.29 20.97 -17.63
CA ALA A 147 -5.26 21.20 -18.69
C ALA A 147 -5.79 22.64 -18.66
N ILE A 148 -6.14 23.13 -17.48
CA ILE A 148 -6.62 24.51 -17.31
C ILE A 148 -5.54 25.51 -17.72
N LYS A 149 -4.30 25.29 -17.31
CA LYS A 149 -3.18 26.16 -17.68
C LYS A 149 -2.99 26.22 -19.20
N THR A 150 -3.08 25.07 -19.87
CA THR A 150 -2.98 25.00 -21.33
C THR A 150 -4.10 25.80 -21.99
N ILE A 151 -5.33 25.70 -21.53
CA ILE A 151 -6.47 26.45 -22.02
C ILE A 151 -6.25 27.94 -21.79
N ASP A 152 -5.81 28.35 -20.62
CA ASP A 152 -5.55 29.76 -20.29
C ASP A 152 -4.44 30.32 -21.17
N GLU A 153 -3.39 29.59 -21.44
CA GLU A 153 -2.32 30.01 -22.36
C GLU A 153 -2.84 30.22 -23.77
N LEU A 154 -3.67 29.31 -24.27
CA LEU A 154 -4.29 29.44 -25.59
C LEU A 154 -5.21 30.65 -25.64
N ASN A 155 -6.04 30.83 -24.63
CA ASN A 155 -6.95 31.97 -24.55
C ASN A 155 -6.18 33.31 -24.48
N SER A 156 -5.12 33.37 -23.71
CA SER A 156 -4.27 34.56 -23.61
C SER A 156 -3.64 34.90 -24.96
N SER A 157 -3.15 33.89 -25.70
CA SER A 157 -2.60 34.10 -27.03
C SER A 157 -3.63 34.66 -27.99
N VAL A 158 -4.85 34.14 -27.97
CA VAL A 158 -5.93 34.62 -28.83
C VAL A 158 -6.31 36.05 -28.46
N ILE A 159 -6.46 36.35 -27.20
CA ILE A 159 -6.79 37.68 -26.70
C ILE A 159 -5.71 38.70 -27.09
N ASP A 160 -4.45 38.35 -26.93
CA ASP A 160 -3.33 39.22 -27.29
C ASP A 160 -3.34 39.55 -28.79
N LYS A 161 -3.59 38.59 -29.65
CA LYS A 161 -3.70 38.78 -31.09
C LYS A 161 -4.86 39.70 -31.44
N ILE A 162 -6.02 39.51 -30.83
CA ILE A 162 -7.20 40.33 -31.04
C ILE A 162 -6.91 41.75 -30.54
N GLY A 163 -6.32 41.90 -29.35
CA GLY A 163 -5.95 43.18 -28.79
C GLY A 163 -4.97 43.95 -29.66
N ASN A 164 -3.97 43.28 -30.22
CA ASN A 164 -3.00 43.89 -31.11
C ASN A 164 -3.62 44.32 -32.45
N ASN A 165 -4.61 43.58 -32.94
CA ASN A 165 -5.27 43.90 -34.19
C ASN A 165 -6.28 45.06 -34.06
N THR A 166 -6.77 45.32 -32.86
CA THR A 166 -7.74 46.39 -32.59
C THR A 166 -7.09 47.69 -32.18
N LYS A 167 -5.81 47.73 -31.97
CA LYS A 167 -5.05 48.93 -31.70
C LYS A 167 -4.49 49.50 -33.01
#